data_043f54cc428eede25349837071495e02
#
_entry.id   043f54cc428eede25349837071495e02
#
_cell.length_a   1.000
_cell.length_b   1.000
_cell.length_c   1.000
_cell.angle_alpha   90.00
_cell.angle_beta   90.00
_cell.angle_gamma   90.00
#
_symmetry.space_group_name_H-M   'P 1'
#
loop_
_entity.id
_entity.type
_entity.pdbx_description
1 polymer ?
#
loop_
_entity_poly.entity_id
_entity_poly.type
_entity_poly.pdbx_seq_one_letter_code
_entity_poly.pdbx_strand_id
1 'polypeptide(L)'
;MLLLCYSGMNTAFAQAVSITINATQNKRVVSPYIYGRNNDFTATATFYKDAGLRFSRTNGGNNATKYNWRRKITSHPDWYNNVYGCDWDDVSIKAAANNPDMQVMWAFQLIGKAASSTSYNFNDWDYNQSQWWEGVAQNLAGGGILNISGVNPTKAAVEGDITKYLMDWPADSTVEILNHWFGPLGLGLNKNQFIYWNMDNEPDVWNGTHDDVMPTLISASEFMDRFITVAKKARALFPGIKICGPVTTSEWQWYKWGQESINLGGKYYCWLEYFLKRIADEEKASGIRLLDVVDIHNYPSAASDLDALQLHRLYYDKNYVYPGANGVKTINGGYDNSQTKEYIFQRINDWLTQYFGSNHGITLGLSEWGPSTSDPNVRSVVYGSLLGTFANNGVEFFSPWVWDTGMWETLHLYSRYAKKYSVSSISTLDNTVSGYTTVDEAADSMTVIIVNRDMNSARNVTVNLLGFFVTNGNFTTLELSSLPVTETFVSHNNNALKLNSVAVSSNSFNITLPALSTTAVLLK
;
A
#
# COMPACT_ATOMS: atom_id res chain seq x y z
N MET A 1 21.55 -58.53 -32.87
CA MET A 1 20.57 -57.51 -33.26
C MET A 1 20.56 -56.45 -32.16
N LEU A 2 21.40 -55.40 -32.32
CA LEU A 2 21.54 -54.32 -31.32
C LEU A 2 20.47 -53.24 -31.67
N LEU A 3 19.54 -53.02 -30.74
CA LEU A 3 18.62 -51.89 -30.83
C LEU A 3 19.32 -50.64 -30.25
N LEU A 4 19.65 -49.70 -31.12
CA LEU A 4 20.04 -48.33 -30.70
C LEU A 4 18.79 -47.54 -30.34
N CYS A 5 18.60 -47.28 -29.02
CA CYS A 5 17.63 -46.27 -28.57
C CYS A 5 18.21 -44.88 -28.83
N TYR A 6 17.69 -44.16 -29.80
CA TYR A 6 17.89 -42.73 -29.97
C TYR A 6 17.01 -42.00 -28.93
N SER A 7 17.62 -41.52 -27.87
CA SER A 7 16.98 -40.53 -27.00
C SER A 7 17.05 -39.16 -27.67
N GLY A 8 15.98 -38.78 -28.35
CA GLY A 8 15.82 -37.42 -28.84
C GLY A 8 15.77 -36.46 -27.66
N MET A 9 16.82 -35.67 -27.43
CA MET A 9 16.74 -34.48 -26.58
C MET A 9 15.78 -33.50 -27.25
N ASN A 10 14.54 -33.42 -26.76
CA ASN A 10 13.67 -32.28 -27.03
C ASN A 10 14.30 -31.05 -26.38
N THR A 11 15.10 -30.28 -27.12
CA THR A 11 15.43 -28.91 -26.78
C THR A 11 14.13 -28.11 -26.87
N ALA A 12 13.46 -27.94 -25.77
CA ALA A 12 12.38 -26.95 -25.65
C ALA A 12 13.01 -25.58 -25.94
N PHE A 13 12.81 -25.08 -27.16
CA PHE A 13 13.16 -23.70 -27.47
C PHE A 13 12.36 -22.82 -26.54
N ALA A 14 13.04 -22.05 -25.69
CA ALA A 14 12.40 -21.05 -24.87
C ALA A 14 11.58 -20.14 -25.78
N GLN A 15 10.28 -20.01 -25.50
CA GLN A 15 9.38 -19.18 -26.31
C GLN A 15 9.96 -17.77 -26.43
N ALA A 16 10.17 -17.31 -27.67
CA ALA A 16 10.65 -15.97 -27.93
C ALA A 16 9.65 -14.93 -27.39
N VAL A 17 10.12 -13.99 -26.60
CA VAL A 17 9.28 -12.92 -26.02
C VAL A 17 9.49 -11.65 -26.83
N SER A 18 8.39 -10.98 -27.18
CA SER A 18 8.43 -9.66 -27.79
C SER A 18 7.67 -8.66 -26.93
N ILE A 19 8.26 -7.48 -26.73
CA ILE A 19 7.61 -6.34 -26.09
C ILE A 19 7.49 -5.22 -27.12
N THR A 20 6.27 -4.75 -27.35
CA THR A 20 5.99 -3.59 -28.20
C THR A 20 5.65 -2.41 -27.31
N ILE A 21 6.46 -1.36 -27.40
CA ILE A 21 6.29 -0.11 -26.67
C ILE A 21 5.74 0.95 -27.62
N ASN A 22 4.67 1.63 -27.22
CA ASN A 22 4.14 2.78 -27.97
C ASN A 22 4.13 4.03 -27.10
N ALA A 23 5.09 4.91 -27.34
CA ALA A 23 5.32 6.14 -26.55
C ALA A 23 4.18 7.17 -26.66
N THR A 24 3.28 7.02 -27.65
CA THR A 24 2.15 7.94 -27.87
C THR A 24 0.83 7.42 -27.33
N GLN A 25 0.79 6.17 -26.83
CA GLN A 25 -0.43 5.56 -26.32
C GLN A 25 -0.40 5.40 -24.81
N ASN A 26 -1.58 5.54 -24.18
CA ASN A 26 -1.81 5.37 -22.76
C ASN A 26 -0.88 6.23 -21.88
N LYS A 27 -0.46 7.41 -22.38
CA LYS A 27 0.41 8.31 -21.65
C LYS A 27 -0.29 8.81 -20.38
N ARG A 28 0.29 8.50 -19.21
CA ARG A 28 -0.27 8.81 -17.90
C ARG A 28 0.83 9.27 -16.95
N VAL A 29 0.53 10.29 -16.14
CA VAL A 29 1.46 10.73 -15.08
C VAL A 29 1.68 9.61 -14.07
N VAL A 30 2.94 9.31 -13.80
CA VAL A 30 3.35 8.43 -12.70
C VAL A 30 3.41 9.25 -11.42
N SER A 31 2.61 8.87 -10.42
CA SER A 31 2.72 9.52 -9.11
C SER A 31 4.05 9.16 -8.45
N PRO A 32 4.83 10.14 -7.98
CA PRO A 32 6.06 9.85 -7.25
C PRO A 32 5.77 9.16 -5.89
N TYR A 33 4.54 9.22 -5.41
CA TYR A 33 4.15 8.71 -4.11
C TYR A 33 3.89 7.19 -4.10
N ILE A 34 3.93 6.52 -5.25
CA ILE A 34 4.00 5.04 -5.29
C ILE A 34 5.35 4.53 -4.77
N TYR A 35 6.37 5.39 -4.68
CA TYR A 35 7.68 5.11 -4.09
C TYR A 35 7.68 5.42 -2.59
N GLY A 36 6.79 4.75 -1.85
CA GLY A 36 6.55 4.96 -0.43
C GLY A 36 6.80 3.74 0.43
N ARG A 37 6.77 3.94 1.76
CA ARG A 37 6.70 2.88 2.77
C ARG A 37 6.08 3.41 4.07
N ASN A 38 5.61 2.50 4.93
CA ASN A 38 5.41 2.81 6.33
C ASN A 38 6.79 2.99 6.98
N ASN A 39 7.06 4.16 7.55
CA ASN A 39 8.40 4.53 7.97
C ASN A 39 8.38 5.44 9.20
N ASP A 40 9.27 5.18 10.12
CA ASP A 40 9.50 5.93 11.36
C ASP A 40 10.73 6.85 11.33
N PHE A 41 11.37 6.99 10.16
CA PHE A 41 12.59 7.80 9.95
C PHE A 41 13.78 7.38 10.81
N THR A 42 13.98 6.09 11.04
CA THR A 42 15.12 5.57 11.82
C THR A 42 16.47 5.65 11.09
N ALA A 43 16.46 5.68 9.75
CA ALA A 43 17.67 5.89 8.95
C ALA A 43 17.96 7.38 8.72
N THR A 44 19.10 7.70 8.12
CA THR A 44 19.48 9.08 7.81
C THR A 44 18.67 9.66 6.64
N ALA A 45 18.51 10.98 6.60
CA ALA A 45 17.89 11.69 5.49
C ALA A 45 18.58 11.39 4.15
N THR A 46 19.91 11.28 4.13
CA THR A 46 20.69 10.92 2.95
C THR A 46 20.34 9.53 2.45
N PHE A 47 20.19 8.55 3.35
CA PHE A 47 19.78 7.20 2.96
C PHE A 47 18.44 7.20 2.24
N TYR A 48 17.40 7.86 2.79
CA TYR A 48 16.08 7.92 2.15
C TYR A 48 16.09 8.65 0.80
N LYS A 49 16.88 9.73 0.70
CA LYS A 49 17.06 10.47 -0.56
C LYS A 49 17.75 9.60 -1.62
N ASP A 50 18.79 8.87 -1.25
CA ASP A 50 19.53 7.97 -2.12
C ASP A 50 18.67 6.77 -2.56
N ALA A 51 17.92 6.19 -1.65
CA ALA A 51 16.96 5.13 -1.95
C ALA A 51 15.81 5.60 -2.85
N GLY A 52 15.52 6.90 -2.88
CA GLY A 52 14.45 7.48 -3.68
C GLY A 52 13.08 7.36 -3.03
N LEU A 53 13.01 7.27 -1.69
CA LEU A 53 11.74 7.30 -0.95
C LEU A 53 11.07 8.66 -1.14
N ARG A 54 9.78 8.68 -1.53
CA ARG A 54 9.02 9.89 -1.85
C ARG A 54 7.76 10.06 -1.02
N PHE A 55 7.34 9.01 -0.34
CA PHE A 55 6.14 9.01 0.47
C PHE A 55 6.35 8.19 1.75
N SER A 56 5.84 8.68 2.87
CA SER A 56 5.89 7.97 4.14
C SER A 56 4.54 8.03 4.82
N ARG A 57 3.96 6.88 5.15
CA ARG A 57 2.91 6.78 6.17
C ARG A 57 3.60 6.59 7.51
N THR A 58 3.51 7.58 8.38
CA THR A 58 4.31 7.66 9.60
C THR A 58 3.42 7.44 10.82
N ASN A 59 3.87 6.60 11.76
CA ASN A 59 3.10 6.20 12.94
C ASN A 59 1.67 5.74 12.60
N GLY A 60 1.52 5.07 11.46
CA GLY A 60 0.26 4.45 11.03
C GLY A 60 -0.04 3.17 11.83
N GLY A 61 -1.05 2.43 11.36
CA GLY A 61 -1.51 1.21 12.02
C GLY A 61 -2.40 1.49 13.23
N ASN A 62 -2.71 0.43 13.96
CA ASN A 62 -3.68 0.48 15.07
C ASN A 62 -3.29 1.43 16.20
N ASN A 63 -2.00 1.75 16.35
CA ASN A 63 -1.53 2.72 17.35
C ASN A 63 -1.98 4.17 17.05
N ALA A 64 -2.40 4.48 15.83
CA ALA A 64 -2.93 5.81 15.49
C ALA A 64 -4.35 6.04 16.03
N THR A 65 -5.14 4.98 16.19
CA THR A 65 -6.59 5.04 16.48
C THR A 65 -6.93 5.71 17.80
N LYS A 66 -6.12 5.53 18.85
CA LYS A 66 -6.33 6.14 20.17
C LYS A 66 -5.29 7.25 20.47
N TYR A 67 -4.68 7.86 19.46
CA TYR A 67 -3.66 8.89 19.62
C TYR A 67 -4.26 10.21 20.14
N ASN A 68 -3.61 10.80 21.15
CA ASN A 68 -3.93 12.11 21.71
C ASN A 68 -2.79 13.09 21.40
N TRP A 69 -2.97 13.90 20.35
CA TRP A 69 -1.96 14.86 19.93
C TRP A 69 -1.67 15.96 20.97
N ARG A 70 -2.66 16.31 21.82
CA ARG A 70 -2.49 17.32 22.88
C ARG A 70 -1.57 16.84 24.00
N ARG A 71 -1.56 15.53 24.26
CA ARG A 71 -0.75 14.90 25.33
C ARG A 71 0.43 14.10 24.77
N LYS A 72 0.51 13.93 23.46
CA LYS A 72 1.57 13.18 22.77
C LYS A 72 1.71 11.75 23.28
N ILE A 73 0.59 11.09 23.48
CA ILE A 73 0.46 9.73 23.98
C ILE A 73 -0.54 8.96 23.13
N THR A 74 -0.36 7.64 23.08
CA THR A 74 -1.32 6.72 22.46
C THR A 74 -1.51 5.49 23.35
N SER A 75 -2.54 4.70 23.08
CA SER A 75 -2.78 3.42 23.74
C SER A 75 -2.52 2.28 22.76
N HIS A 76 -1.89 1.21 23.22
CA HIS A 76 -1.76 -0.02 22.45
C HIS A 76 -3.14 -0.51 21.98
N PRO A 77 -3.22 -1.10 20.80
CA PRO A 77 -4.37 -1.93 20.44
C PRO A 77 -4.30 -3.23 21.23
N ASP A 78 -5.44 -3.91 21.37
CA ASP A 78 -5.56 -5.25 21.94
C ASP A 78 -4.92 -5.43 23.33
N TRP A 79 -4.92 -6.66 23.82
CA TRP A 79 -4.29 -7.19 25.01
C TRP A 79 -4.22 -6.22 26.21
N TYR A 80 -3.09 -5.61 26.54
CA TYR A 80 -2.99 -4.86 27.78
C TYR A 80 -3.35 -3.37 27.66
N ASN A 81 -3.53 -2.82 26.46
CA ASN A 81 -3.94 -1.43 26.21
C ASN A 81 -3.13 -0.32 26.92
N ASN A 82 -1.89 -0.61 27.29
CA ASN A 82 -1.03 0.37 27.97
C ASN A 82 -0.84 1.64 27.14
N VAL A 83 -0.83 2.77 27.84
CA VAL A 83 -0.59 4.10 27.26
C VAL A 83 0.91 4.40 27.29
N TYR A 84 1.44 4.91 26.18
CA TYR A 84 2.85 5.28 26.05
C TYR A 84 3.05 6.59 25.30
N GLY A 85 4.25 7.17 25.43
CA GLY A 85 4.63 8.40 24.72
C GLY A 85 4.76 8.18 23.21
N CYS A 86 4.15 9.06 22.44
CA CYS A 86 4.22 9.05 20.97
C CYS A 86 4.11 10.50 20.48
N ASP A 87 5.22 11.11 20.07
CA ASP A 87 5.26 12.53 19.72
C ASP A 87 5.26 12.73 18.21
N TRP A 88 4.06 12.88 17.62
CA TRP A 88 3.91 13.16 16.20
C TRP A 88 4.44 14.54 15.79
N ASP A 89 4.44 15.51 16.71
CA ASP A 89 5.00 16.84 16.44
C ASP A 89 6.50 16.75 16.17
N ASP A 90 7.24 16.05 17.06
CA ASP A 90 8.69 15.86 16.92
C ASP A 90 9.03 15.13 15.61
N VAL A 91 8.30 14.05 15.30
CA VAL A 91 8.50 13.29 14.06
C VAL A 91 8.23 14.16 12.84
N SER A 92 7.15 14.97 12.85
CA SER A 92 6.79 15.84 11.73
C SER A 92 7.78 16.98 11.54
N ILE A 93 8.26 17.60 12.64
CA ILE A 93 9.29 18.65 12.58
C ILE A 93 10.58 18.07 11.97
N LYS A 94 11.01 16.88 12.41
CA LYS A 94 12.20 16.20 11.87
C LYS A 94 12.02 15.82 10.41
N ALA A 95 10.84 15.31 10.01
CA ALA A 95 10.55 14.99 8.63
C ALA A 95 10.58 16.25 7.74
N ALA A 96 10.01 17.37 8.19
CA ALA A 96 10.04 18.64 7.47
C ALA A 96 11.47 19.18 7.30
N ALA A 97 12.29 19.09 8.34
CA ALA A 97 13.67 19.58 8.31
C ALA A 97 14.61 18.71 7.44
N ASN A 98 14.49 17.39 7.56
CA ASN A 98 15.44 16.46 6.98
C ASN A 98 15.02 15.89 5.63
N ASN A 99 13.71 15.81 5.35
CA ASN A 99 13.16 15.20 4.14
C ASN A 99 12.09 16.11 3.51
N PRO A 100 12.41 17.36 3.14
CA PRO A 100 11.42 18.34 2.69
C PRO A 100 10.70 17.96 1.38
N ASP A 101 11.31 17.13 0.56
CA ASP A 101 10.75 16.66 -0.73
C ASP A 101 9.88 15.40 -0.59
N MET A 102 9.73 14.87 0.63
CA MET A 102 8.94 13.67 0.91
C MET A 102 7.55 14.05 1.40
N GLN A 103 6.51 13.47 0.81
CA GLN A 103 5.16 13.54 1.36
C GLN A 103 5.02 12.64 2.58
N VAL A 104 4.30 13.10 3.59
CA VAL A 104 4.06 12.37 4.83
C VAL A 104 2.55 12.26 5.07
N MET A 105 2.08 11.06 5.38
CA MET A 105 0.69 10.77 5.70
C MET A 105 0.50 10.55 7.19
N TRP A 106 -0.57 11.12 7.73
CA TRP A 106 -1.02 10.97 9.11
C TRP A 106 -2.47 10.49 9.15
N ALA A 107 -3.02 10.29 10.36
CA ALA A 107 -4.38 9.80 10.54
C ALA A 107 -5.20 10.67 11.49
N PHE A 108 -6.50 10.78 11.21
CA PHE A 108 -7.51 11.20 12.17
C PHE A 108 -8.03 10.00 12.97
N GLN A 109 -8.47 10.24 14.21
CA GLN A 109 -9.05 9.22 15.08
C GLN A 109 -10.58 9.29 15.00
N LEU A 110 -11.23 8.20 14.59
CA LEU A 110 -12.68 8.11 14.40
C LEU A 110 -13.36 7.24 15.48
N ILE A 111 -12.60 6.50 16.27
CA ILE A 111 -13.14 5.59 17.29
C ILE A 111 -13.88 6.33 18.42
N GLY A 112 -13.61 7.61 18.62
CA GLY A 112 -14.28 8.45 19.61
C GLY A 112 -13.62 8.49 20.99
N LYS A 113 -12.49 7.83 21.16
CA LYS A 113 -11.67 7.84 22.39
C LYS A 113 -10.21 8.06 22.04
N ALA A 114 -9.45 8.68 22.95
CA ALA A 114 -8.00 8.82 22.86
C ALA A 114 -7.34 8.65 24.23
N ALA A 115 -6.05 8.32 24.22
CA ALA A 115 -5.27 8.11 25.44
C ALA A 115 -5.25 9.35 26.32
N SER A 116 -5.35 9.17 27.65
CA SER A 116 -5.40 10.27 28.60
C SER A 116 -4.36 10.19 29.71
N SER A 117 -3.89 9.01 30.12
CA SER A 117 -2.97 8.85 31.25
C SER A 117 -2.18 7.56 31.16
N THR A 118 -0.90 7.62 31.55
CA THR A 118 -0.02 6.47 31.75
C THR A 118 -0.09 5.88 33.16
N SER A 119 -0.82 6.54 34.09
CA SER A 119 -0.82 6.21 35.52
C SER A 119 -1.49 4.88 35.86
N TYR A 120 -2.24 4.32 34.92
CA TYR A 120 -3.00 3.08 35.12
C TYR A 120 -2.55 1.96 34.17
N ASN A 121 -1.32 2.04 33.71
CA ASN A 121 -0.74 0.98 32.90
C ASN A 121 -0.62 -0.32 33.70
N PHE A 122 -0.75 -1.42 32.99
CA PHE A 122 -0.40 -2.73 33.50
C PHE A 122 1.12 -2.89 33.42
N ASN A 123 1.78 -3.13 34.54
CA ASN A 123 3.24 -3.05 34.63
C ASN A 123 3.98 -4.38 34.49
N ASP A 124 3.27 -5.47 34.38
CA ASP A 124 3.90 -6.78 34.15
C ASP A 124 4.21 -6.96 32.64
N TRP A 125 5.31 -6.39 32.21
CA TRP A 125 5.75 -6.47 30.82
C TRP A 125 6.32 -7.84 30.44
N ASP A 126 6.65 -8.69 31.43
CA ASP A 126 7.09 -10.06 31.18
C ASP A 126 5.92 -10.95 30.71
N TYR A 127 4.70 -10.51 30.90
CA TYR A 127 3.52 -11.17 30.41
C TYR A 127 3.60 -11.47 28.91
N ASN A 128 4.06 -10.55 28.10
CA ASN A 128 4.19 -10.71 26.64
C ASN A 128 5.25 -11.76 26.23
N GLN A 129 6.03 -12.28 27.16
CA GLN A 129 7.00 -13.35 26.99
C GLN A 129 6.49 -14.68 27.59
N SER A 130 5.34 -14.68 28.21
CA SER A 130 4.74 -15.84 28.85
C SER A 130 3.99 -16.73 27.83
N GLN A 131 3.70 -17.96 28.24
CA GLN A 131 2.84 -18.87 27.46
C GLN A 131 1.41 -18.35 27.25
N TRP A 132 1.00 -17.32 27.98
CA TRP A 132 -0.32 -16.70 27.90
C TRP A 132 -0.41 -15.61 26.83
N TRP A 133 0.77 -15.24 26.31
CA TRP A 133 0.87 -14.22 25.28
C TRP A 133 0.76 -14.82 23.87
N GLU A 134 -0.25 -14.47 23.11
CA GLU A 134 -0.37 -14.74 21.67
C GLU A 134 -1.29 -13.75 20.97
N GLY A 135 -1.19 -12.48 21.30
CA GLY A 135 -2.06 -11.44 20.73
C GLY A 135 -3.51 -11.55 21.20
N VAL A 136 -3.70 -12.04 22.43
CA VAL A 136 -5.03 -12.26 22.99
C VAL A 136 -5.54 -10.97 23.60
N ALA A 137 -6.80 -10.65 23.32
CA ALA A 137 -7.48 -9.46 23.81
C ALA A 137 -7.71 -9.56 25.34
N GLN A 138 -6.77 -9.02 26.11
CA GLN A 138 -6.90 -8.85 27.56
C GLN A 138 -6.73 -7.36 27.90
N ASN A 139 -7.81 -6.67 28.20
CA ASN A 139 -7.81 -5.23 28.51
C ASN A 139 -7.32 -5.01 29.93
N LEU A 140 -6.01 -4.83 30.13
CA LEU A 140 -5.36 -4.79 31.43
C LEU A 140 -5.09 -3.36 31.95
N ALA A 141 -4.93 -2.38 31.09
CA ALA A 141 -4.85 -0.98 31.50
C ALA A 141 -6.13 -0.56 32.23
N GLY A 142 -6.02 0.32 33.22
CA GLY A 142 -7.17 0.75 34.02
C GLY A 142 -7.47 -0.14 35.23
N GLY A 143 -6.52 -0.98 35.63
CA GLY A 143 -6.64 -1.89 36.79
C GLY A 143 -7.24 -3.24 36.45
N GLY A 144 -7.07 -3.69 35.21
CA GLY A 144 -7.41 -5.05 34.79
C GLY A 144 -6.59 -6.12 35.52
N ILE A 145 -7.11 -7.31 35.57
CA ILE A 145 -6.46 -8.48 36.18
C ILE A 145 -6.26 -9.55 35.10
N LEU A 146 -5.00 -9.93 34.91
CA LEU A 146 -4.60 -10.94 33.95
C LEU A 146 -5.32 -12.27 34.21
N ASN A 147 -5.88 -12.86 33.18
CA ASN A 147 -6.40 -14.20 33.19
C ASN A 147 -5.29 -15.18 32.78
N ILE A 148 -4.93 -16.08 33.70
CA ILE A 148 -3.93 -17.13 33.50
C ILE A 148 -4.57 -18.53 33.44
N SER A 149 -5.90 -18.63 33.35
CA SER A 149 -6.61 -19.92 33.27
C SER A 149 -6.68 -20.39 31.83
N GLY A 150 -6.01 -21.50 31.55
CA GLY A 150 -5.94 -22.07 30.20
C GLY A 150 -4.79 -21.50 29.36
N VAL A 151 -4.72 -21.90 28.11
CA VAL A 151 -3.77 -21.38 27.12
C VAL A 151 -4.51 -20.32 26.30
N ASN A 152 -3.89 -19.14 26.11
CA ASN A 152 -4.43 -18.03 25.30
C ASN A 152 -5.86 -17.62 25.68
N PRO A 153 -6.09 -17.18 26.93
CA PRO A 153 -7.41 -16.69 27.32
C PRO A 153 -7.77 -15.42 26.54
N THR A 154 -8.99 -15.38 26.00
CA THR A 154 -9.47 -14.31 25.12
C THR A 154 -9.93 -13.05 25.86
N LYS A 155 -10.00 -13.09 27.21
CA LYS A 155 -10.40 -11.94 28.05
C LYS A 155 -9.65 -11.95 29.36
N ALA A 156 -9.43 -10.78 29.93
CA ALA A 156 -8.90 -10.62 31.27
C ALA A 156 -9.81 -11.29 32.32
N ALA A 157 -9.27 -11.67 33.46
CA ALA A 157 -10.06 -12.12 34.60
C ALA A 157 -10.94 -10.99 35.16
N VAL A 158 -10.42 -9.76 35.09
CA VAL A 158 -11.17 -8.52 35.31
C VAL A 158 -10.72 -7.53 34.24
N GLU A 159 -11.63 -7.09 33.39
CA GLU A 159 -11.34 -6.07 32.38
C GLU A 159 -11.02 -4.73 33.05
N GLY A 160 -10.07 -4.00 32.47
CA GLY A 160 -9.69 -2.68 32.94
C GLY A 160 -10.77 -1.63 32.71
N ASP A 161 -10.75 -0.59 33.54
CA ASP A 161 -11.67 0.55 33.43
C ASP A 161 -11.11 1.59 32.46
N ILE A 162 -11.67 1.67 31.25
CA ILE A 162 -11.24 2.60 30.19
C ILE A 162 -11.30 4.08 30.62
N THR A 163 -12.16 4.45 31.56
CA THR A 163 -12.28 5.84 32.02
C THR A 163 -11.05 6.34 32.77
N LYS A 164 -10.19 5.44 33.20
CA LYS A 164 -8.94 5.76 33.90
C LYS A 164 -7.80 6.11 32.97
N TYR A 165 -7.80 5.59 31.73
CA TYR A 165 -6.68 5.80 30.80
C TYR A 165 -7.09 6.36 29.43
N LEU A 166 -8.39 6.45 29.13
CA LEU A 166 -8.91 7.09 27.92
C LEU A 166 -9.81 8.28 28.27
N MET A 167 -10.01 9.15 27.29
CA MET A 167 -10.94 10.29 27.34
C MET A 167 -11.76 10.36 26.06
N ASP A 168 -12.89 11.08 26.12
CA ASP A 168 -13.69 11.37 24.93
C ASP A 168 -12.87 12.15 23.90
N TRP A 169 -12.98 11.73 22.64
CA TRP A 169 -12.25 12.33 21.52
C TRP A 169 -13.19 12.58 20.34
N PRO A 170 -14.01 13.64 20.42
CA PRO A 170 -14.96 13.99 19.35
C PRO A 170 -14.23 14.47 18.10
N ALA A 171 -14.95 14.53 16.98
CA ALA A 171 -14.45 14.96 15.68
C ALA A 171 -13.68 16.30 15.73
N ASP A 172 -14.14 17.27 16.54
CA ASP A 172 -13.43 18.55 16.72
C ASP A 172 -12.03 18.35 17.32
N SER A 173 -11.91 17.42 18.27
CA SER A 173 -10.61 17.14 18.90
C SER A 173 -9.61 16.53 17.94
N THR A 174 -10.03 15.63 17.07
CA THR A 174 -9.12 15.01 16.10
C THR A 174 -8.70 15.97 15.01
N VAL A 175 -9.63 16.76 14.44
CA VAL A 175 -9.30 17.67 13.33
C VAL A 175 -8.51 18.91 13.76
N GLU A 176 -8.56 19.28 15.05
CA GLU A 176 -7.84 20.46 15.58
C GLU A 176 -6.31 20.31 15.49
N ILE A 177 -5.78 19.11 15.32
CA ILE A 177 -4.35 18.89 15.00
C ILE A 177 -3.93 19.69 13.76
N LEU A 178 -4.82 19.91 12.80
CA LEU A 178 -4.54 20.71 11.60
C LEU A 178 -4.22 22.16 11.96
N ASN A 179 -4.98 22.76 12.88
CA ASN A 179 -4.69 24.09 13.39
C ASN A 179 -3.41 24.11 14.22
N HIS A 180 -3.18 23.07 15.04
CA HIS A 180 -1.95 22.92 15.82
C HIS A 180 -0.71 22.86 14.93
N TRP A 181 -0.79 22.21 13.77
CA TRP A 181 0.37 22.10 12.86
C TRP A 181 0.49 23.27 11.88
N PHE A 182 -0.62 23.73 11.30
CA PHE A 182 -0.64 24.64 10.15
C PHE A 182 -1.29 25.99 10.43
N GLY A 183 -1.95 26.14 11.57
CA GLY A 183 -2.62 27.37 11.95
C GLY A 183 -1.64 28.52 12.28
N PRO A 184 -2.13 29.75 12.38
CA PRO A 184 -1.29 30.94 12.62
C PRO A 184 -0.49 30.90 13.93
N LEU A 185 -0.98 30.17 14.92
CA LEU A 185 -0.32 29.97 16.23
C LEU A 185 0.22 28.53 16.39
N GLY A 186 0.27 27.79 15.30
CA GLY A 186 0.70 26.38 15.29
C GLY A 186 2.21 26.24 15.11
N LEU A 187 2.63 25.00 14.80
CA LEU A 187 4.04 24.65 14.60
C LEU A 187 4.67 25.23 13.32
N GLY A 188 3.87 25.81 12.42
CA GLY A 188 4.36 26.35 11.16
C GLY A 188 4.82 25.29 10.14
N LEU A 189 4.33 24.06 10.24
CA LEU A 189 4.65 23.00 9.30
C LEU A 189 4.10 23.32 7.90
N ASN A 190 4.83 22.90 6.87
CA ASN A 190 4.40 23.08 5.49
C ASN A 190 3.23 22.13 5.16
N LYS A 191 2.01 22.64 5.13
CA LYS A 191 0.80 21.86 4.82
C LYS A 191 0.88 21.11 3.48
N ASN A 192 1.70 21.56 2.51
CA ASN A 192 1.86 20.86 1.24
C ASN A 192 2.68 19.57 1.36
N GLN A 193 3.46 19.40 2.43
CA GLN A 193 4.19 18.18 2.74
C GLN A 193 3.33 17.18 3.53
N PHE A 194 2.28 17.64 4.18
CA PHE A 194 1.43 16.84 5.07
C PHE A 194 -0.04 16.87 4.61
N ILE A 195 -0.27 16.76 3.31
CA ILE A 195 -1.62 16.88 2.76
C ILE A 195 -2.47 15.63 2.91
N TYR A 196 -1.86 14.43 3.08
CA TYR A 196 -2.55 13.15 3.12
C TYR A 196 -2.94 12.77 4.54
N TRP A 197 -4.23 12.47 4.74
CA TRP A 197 -4.78 12.09 6.04
C TRP A 197 -5.68 10.86 5.91
N ASN A 198 -5.25 9.76 6.54
CA ASN A 198 -6.08 8.56 6.68
C ASN A 198 -7.27 8.85 7.60
N MET A 199 -8.39 8.26 7.28
CA MET A 199 -9.58 8.29 8.12
C MET A 199 -9.59 7.09 9.07
N ASP A 200 -8.68 7.14 10.04
CA ASP A 200 -8.31 6.10 11.00
C ASP A 200 -7.52 4.93 10.37
N ASN A 201 -7.49 3.77 11.04
CA ASN A 201 -6.85 2.55 10.63
C ASN A 201 -7.79 1.37 10.84
N GLU A 202 -8.00 0.58 9.79
CA GLU A 202 -8.71 -0.70 9.80
C GLU A 202 -10.00 -0.72 10.65
N PRO A 203 -10.93 0.18 10.39
CA PRO A 203 -12.12 0.33 11.25
C PRO A 203 -13.05 -0.87 11.23
N ASP A 204 -12.96 -1.68 10.21
CA ASP A 204 -13.74 -2.89 9.99
C ASP A 204 -13.36 -4.05 10.93
N VAL A 205 -12.27 -3.92 11.70
CA VAL A 205 -11.80 -4.90 12.69
C VAL A 205 -11.58 -4.29 14.09
N TRP A 206 -12.08 -3.11 14.39
CA TRP A 206 -11.91 -2.49 15.71
C TRP A 206 -12.42 -3.33 16.88
N ASN A 207 -13.41 -4.18 16.67
CA ASN A 207 -13.88 -5.10 17.70
C ASN A 207 -12.87 -6.22 18.04
N GLY A 208 -11.82 -6.37 17.26
CA GLY A 208 -10.69 -7.26 17.53
C GLY A 208 -9.41 -6.52 17.88
N THR A 209 -9.25 -5.27 17.45
CA THR A 209 -8.02 -4.49 17.69
C THR A 209 -8.18 -3.39 18.76
N HIS A 210 -9.40 -3.01 19.08
CA HIS A 210 -9.74 -1.99 20.09
C HIS A 210 -11.00 -2.41 20.87
N ASP A 211 -11.06 -3.65 21.30
CA ASP A 211 -12.23 -4.23 21.97
C ASP A 211 -12.50 -3.60 23.34
N ASP A 212 -11.50 -2.95 23.95
CA ASP A 212 -11.68 -2.10 25.13
C ASP A 212 -12.69 -0.96 24.91
N VAL A 213 -12.68 -0.36 23.71
CA VAL A 213 -13.60 0.73 23.31
C VAL A 213 -14.77 0.20 22.48
N MET A 214 -14.50 -0.80 21.65
CA MET A 214 -15.41 -1.31 20.63
C MET A 214 -15.63 -2.84 20.76
N PRO A 215 -16.14 -3.33 21.90
CA PRO A 215 -16.33 -4.78 22.11
C PRO A 215 -17.32 -5.38 21.12
N THR A 216 -18.15 -4.55 20.50
CA THR A 216 -19.02 -4.89 19.38
C THR A 216 -18.83 -3.85 18.29
N LEU A 217 -18.53 -4.30 17.08
CA LEU A 217 -18.33 -3.39 15.95
C LEU A 217 -19.59 -2.57 15.70
N ILE A 218 -19.42 -1.26 15.55
CA ILE A 218 -20.51 -0.36 15.12
C ILE A 218 -21.01 -0.74 13.73
N SER A 219 -22.21 -0.31 13.37
CA SER A 219 -22.74 -0.53 12.02
C SER A 219 -21.93 0.21 10.96
N ALA A 220 -21.94 -0.30 9.73
CA ALA A 220 -21.37 0.39 8.57
C ALA A 220 -21.92 1.82 8.42
N SER A 221 -23.22 2.01 8.71
CA SER A 221 -23.86 3.33 8.65
C SER A 221 -23.31 4.28 9.70
N GLU A 222 -23.12 3.81 10.94
CA GLU A 222 -22.57 4.65 12.01
C GLU A 222 -21.10 5.02 11.73
N PHE A 223 -20.30 4.10 11.21
CA PHE A 223 -18.94 4.44 10.76
C PHE A 223 -18.96 5.51 9.68
N MET A 224 -19.85 5.41 8.69
CA MET A 224 -19.99 6.43 7.65
C MET A 224 -20.36 7.80 8.20
N ASP A 225 -21.22 7.87 9.21
CA ASP A 225 -21.61 9.13 9.85
C ASP A 225 -20.41 9.78 10.58
N ARG A 226 -19.57 8.97 11.25
CA ARG A 226 -18.29 9.45 11.86
C ARG A 226 -17.32 9.94 10.79
N PHE A 227 -17.10 9.16 9.74
CA PHE A 227 -16.25 9.52 8.61
C PHE A 227 -16.66 10.85 7.99
N ILE A 228 -17.93 10.99 7.60
CA ILE A 228 -18.48 12.19 6.97
C ILE A 228 -18.33 13.40 7.90
N THR A 229 -18.60 13.23 9.19
CA THR A 229 -18.47 14.31 10.18
C THR A 229 -17.03 14.82 10.27
N VAL A 230 -16.05 13.91 10.41
CA VAL A 230 -14.62 14.28 10.47
C VAL A 230 -14.17 14.89 9.15
N ALA A 231 -14.54 14.30 8.01
CA ALA A 231 -14.18 14.81 6.69
C ALA A 231 -14.68 16.23 6.46
N LYS A 232 -15.93 16.53 6.77
CA LYS A 232 -16.49 17.90 6.67
C LYS A 232 -15.75 18.89 7.53
N LYS A 233 -15.48 18.55 8.79
CA LYS A 233 -14.76 19.42 9.72
C LYS A 233 -13.32 19.66 9.27
N ALA A 234 -12.61 18.62 8.89
CA ALA A 234 -11.24 18.72 8.39
C ALA A 234 -11.16 19.58 7.11
N ARG A 235 -12.08 19.37 6.18
CA ARG A 235 -12.17 20.17 4.93
C ARG A 235 -12.50 21.63 5.20
N ALA A 236 -13.33 21.91 6.20
CA ALA A 236 -13.64 23.30 6.58
C ALA A 236 -12.43 24.03 7.17
N LEU A 237 -11.57 23.35 7.94
CA LEU A 237 -10.36 23.93 8.49
C LEU A 237 -9.27 24.11 7.41
N PHE A 238 -9.02 23.09 6.61
CA PHE A 238 -7.99 23.09 5.56
C PHE A 238 -8.49 22.46 4.27
N PRO A 239 -9.08 23.27 3.36
CA PRO A 239 -9.70 22.75 2.12
C PRO A 239 -8.77 21.95 1.21
N GLY A 240 -7.46 22.19 1.29
CA GLY A 240 -6.45 21.57 0.43
C GLY A 240 -5.92 20.21 0.90
N ILE A 241 -6.36 19.68 2.05
CA ILE A 241 -5.92 18.35 2.48
C ILE A 241 -6.52 17.26 1.58
N LYS A 242 -5.85 16.12 1.52
CA LYS A 242 -6.35 14.91 0.84
C LYS A 242 -6.82 13.90 1.87
N ILE A 243 -8.10 13.62 1.83
CA ILE A 243 -8.77 12.65 2.71
C ILE A 243 -8.70 11.27 2.06
N CYS A 244 -8.13 10.30 2.79
CA CYS A 244 -7.88 8.95 2.33
C CYS A 244 -8.68 7.94 3.16
N GLY A 245 -9.40 7.03 2.53
CA GLY A 245 -10.19 6.03 3.22
C GLY A 245 -10.91 5.04 2.30
N PRO A 246 -11.56 4.02 2.86
CA PRO A 246 -11.86 3.79 4.28
C PRO A 246 -10.74 3.15 5.11
N VAL A 247 -9.56 2.84 4.53
CA VAL A 247 -8.40 2.21 5.19
C VAL A 247 -8.76 0.81 5.73
N THR A 248 -9.44 0.04 4.92
CA THR A 248 -9.97 -1.29 5.29
C THR A 248 -8.88 -2.35 5.28
N THR A 249 -8.98 -3.33 6.18
CA THR A 249 -7.92 -4.26 6.60
C THR A 249 -7.36 -5.14 5.48
N SER A 250 -8.19 -5.89 4.76
CA SER A 250 -7.72 -6.90 3.80
C SER A 250 -8.81 -7.29 2.81
N GLU A 251 -8.48 -8.26 1.95
CA GLU A 251 -9.36 -8.74 0.89
C GLU A 251 -10.75 -9.15 1.39
N TRP A 252 -10.85 -9.82 2.56
CA TRP A 252 -12.14 -10.19 3.14
C TRP A 252 -12.98 -8.95 3.47
N GLN A 253 -12.37 -7.95 4.13
CA GLN A 253 -13.04 -6.73 4.57
C GLN A 253 -13.29 -5.73 3.44
N TRP A 254 -12.71 -5.90 2.27
CA TRP A 254 -13.11 -5.08 1.12
C TRP A 254 -14.59 -5.24 0.78
N TYR A 255 -15.16 -6.38 1.13
CA TYR A 255 -16.52 -6.75 0.77
C TYR A 255 -17.47 -6.90 1.95
N LYS A 256 -16.94 -7.01 3.17
CA LYS A 256 -17.74 -7.21 4.38
C LYS A 256 -17.40 -6.21 5.46
N TRP A 257 -18.41 -5.73 6.15
CA TRP A 257 -18.29 -4.99 7.40
C TRP A 257 -18.71 -5.90 8.55
N GLY A 258 -17.73 -6.53 9.20
CA GLY A 258 -17.99 -7.57 10.18
C GLY A 258 -18.95 -8.66 9.65
N GLN A 259 -20.04 -8.88 10.36
CA GLN A 259 -21.12 -9.80 9.96
C GLN A 259 -22.36 -9.08 9.43
N GLU A 260 -22.30 -7.76 9.24
CA GLU A 260 -23.46 -6.97 8.79
C GLU A 260 -23.84 -7.29 7.35
N SER A 261 -25.14 -7.43 7.13
CA SER A 261 -25.74 -7.47 5.80
C SER A 261 -26.21 -6.06 5.43
N ILE A 262 -25.35 -5.32 4.74
CA ILE A 262 -25.60 -3.91 4.44
C ILE A 262 -26.71 -3.77 3.40
N ASN A 263 -27.83 -3.16 3.78
CA ASN A 263 -28.95 -2.88 2.88
C ASN A 263 -29.29 -1.39 2.87
N LEU A 264 -29.40 -0.81 1.68
CA LEU A 264 -29.81 0.58 1.48
C LEU A 264 -30.84 0.64 0.36
N GLY A 265 -32.06 1.09 0.71
CA GLY A 265 -33.14 1.22 -0.26
C GLY A 265 -33.60 -0.09 -0.91
N GLY A 266 -33.43 -1.22 -0.22
CA GLY A 266 -33.80 -2.55 -0.72
C GLY A 266 -32.73 -3.25 -1.56
N LYS A 267 -31.58 -2.59 -1.79
CA LYS A 267 -30.40 -3.19 -2.43
C LYS A 267 -29.37 -3.58 -1.37
N TYR A 268 -28.79 -4.77 -1.52
CA TYR A 268 -27.64 -5.21 -0.73
C TYR A 268 -26.33 -4.71 -1.34
N TYR A 269 -25.40 -4.31 -0.49
CA TYR A 269 -24.11 -3.78 -0.89
C TYR A 269 -22.98 -4.58 -0.23
N CYS A 270 -21.87 -4.75 -0.95
CA CYS A 270 -20.61 -5.04 -0.30
C CYS A 270 -20.03 -3.75 0.31
N TRP A 271 -19.07 -3.90 1.27
CA TRP A 271 -18.62 -2.76 2.08
C TRP A 271 -18.05 -1.61 1.25
N LEU A 272 -17.04 -1.84 0.40
CA LEU A 272 -16.43 -0.76 -0.39
C LEU A 272 -17.43 -0.10 -1.36
N GLU A 273 -18.35 -0.86 -1.96
CA GLU A 273 -19.39 -0.28 -2.79
C GLU A 273 -20.32 0.64 -1.96
N TYR A 274 -20.72 0.19 -0.76
CA TYR A 274 -21.55 0.98 0.16
C TYR A 274 -20.83 2.26 0.60
N PHE A 275 -19.56 2.15 0.97
CA PHE A 275 -18.72 3.30 1.34
C PHE A 275 -18.75 4.36 0.24
N LEU A 276 -18.43 3.98 -0.99
CA LEU A 276 -18.41 4.90 -2.14
C LEU A 276 -19.80 5.50 -2.44
N LYS A 277 -20.84 4.68 -2.35
CA LYS A 277 -22.22 5.15 -2.53
C LYS A 277 -22.59 6.22 -1.48
N ARG A 278 -22.27 6.00 -0.20
CA ARG A 278 -22.57 6.94 0.88
C ARG A 278 -21.80 8.25 0.75
N ILE A 279 -20.51 8.18 0.34
CA ILE A 279 -19.71 9.38 0.06
C ILE A 279 -20.30 10.15 -1.11
N ALA A 280 -20.63 9.49 -2.22
CA ALA A 280 -21.22 10.15 -3.40
C ALA A 280 -22.54 10.85 -3.09
N ASP A 281 -23.42 10.20 -2.32
CA ASP A 281 -24.69 10.79 -1.91
C ASP A 281 -24.48 12.04 -1.05
N GLU A 282 -23.55 11.98 -0.11
CA GLU A 282 -23.29 13.10 0.79
C GLU A 282 -22.54 14.26 0.08
N GLU A 283 -21.58 13.97 -0.80
CA GLU A 283 -20.94 15.01 -1.62
C GLU A 283 -21.97 15.72 -2.52
N LYS A 284 -22.89 14.97 -3.10
CA LYS A 284 -24.00 15.53 -3.90
C LYS A 284 -24.96 16.39 -3.07
N ALA A 285 -25.27 15.96 -1.84
CA ALA A 285 -26.19 16.67 -0.96
C ALA A 285 -25.57 17.96 -0.37
N SER A 286 -24.28 17.90 0.03
CA SER A 286 -23.60 19.02 0.71
C SER A 286 -22.78 19.92 -0.21
N GLY A 287 -22.40 19.45 -1.38
CA GLY A 287 -21.46 20.13 -2.28
C GLY A 287 -20.01 20.12 -1.76
N ILE A 288 -19.72 19.34 -0.72
CA ILE A 288 -18.38 19.28 -0.10
C ILE A 288 -17.67 18.01 -0.54
N ARG A 289 -16.44 18.14 -1.04
CA ARG A 289 -15.57 17.00 -1.33
C ARG A 289 -15.14 16.30 -0.04
N LEU A 290 -15.45 15.01 0.11
CA LEU A 290 -15.22 14.24 1.34
C LEU A 290 -14.15 13.15 1.18
N LEU A 291 -13.80 12.78 -0.06
CA LEU A 291 -12.84 11.72 -0.36
C LEU A 291 -11.96 12.13 -1.54
N ASP A 292 -10.64 12.01 -1.38
CA ASP A 292 -9.68 12.28 -2.46
C ASP A 292 -9.01 11.01 -2.95
N VAL A 293 -8.76 10.04 -2.04
CA VAL A 293 -8.11 8.78 -2.37
C VAL A 293 -8.86 7.63 -1.73
N VAL A 294 -9.28 6.66 -2.52
CA VAL A 294 -9.75 5.37 -1.96
C VAL A 294 -8.51 4.60 -1.53
N ASP A 295 -8.37 4.43 -0.23
CA ASP A 295 -7.23 3.77 0.40
C ASP A 295 -7.66 2.45 1.04
N ILE A 296 -6.96 1.38 0.71
CA ILE A 296 -7.18 0.03 1.25
C ILE A 296 -5.86 -0.59 1.69
N HIS A 297 -5.92 -1.62 2.51
CA HIS A 297 -4.79 -2.48 2.83
C HIS A 297 -4.88 -3.80 2.07
N ASN A 298 -3.75 -4.44 1.85
CA ASN A 298 -3.70 -5.79 1.27
C ASN A 298 -2.47 -6.56 1.74
N TYR A 299 -2.70 -7.68 2.39
CA TYR A 299 -1.70 -8.69 2.71
C TYR A 299 -2.05 -9.98 1.96
N PRO A 300 -1.77 -10.03 0.64
CA PRO A 300 -2.21 -11.15 -0.17
C PRO A 300 -1.51 -12.44 0.27
N SER A 301 -2.24 -13.55 0.30
CA SER A 301 -1.66 -14.86 0.53
C SER A 301 -1.19 -15.49 -0.78
N ALA A 302 -0.09 -16.23 -0.71
CA ALA A 302 0.41 -17.05 -1.81
C ALA A 302 0.84 -18.42 -1.25
N ALA A 303 0.43 -19.49 -1.90
CA ALA A 303 0.79 -20.85 -1.48
C ALA A 303 2.21 -21.23 -1.91
N SER A 304 2.78 -20.48 -2.85
CA SER A 304 4.11 -20.69 -3.42
C SER A 304 4.70 -19.38 -3.95
N ASP A 305 6.00 -19.36 -4.19
CA ASP A 305 6.66 -18.25 -4.88
C ASP A 305 6.13 -18.04 -6.31
N LEU A 306 5.69 -19.09 -6.99
CA LEU A 306 5.03 -18.98 -8.30
C LEU A 306 3.71 -18.21 -8.20
N ASP A 307 2.93 -18.43 -7.15
CA ASP A 307 1.70 -17.65 -6.90
C ASP A 307 2.05 -16.22 -6.52
N ALA A 308 3.07 -16.01 -5.66
CA ALA A 308 3.52 -14.69 -5.25
C ALA A 308 3.91 -13.82 -6.46
N LEU A 309 4.62 -14.39 -7.44
CA LEU A 309 5.03 -13.70 -8.66
C LEU A 309 3.85 -13.21 -9.53
N GLN A 310 2.62 -13.71 -9.31
CA GLN A 310 1.42 -13.30 -10.03
C GLN A 310 0.56 -12.26 -9.29
N LEU A 311 0.90 -11.90 -8.04
CA LEU A 311 0.06 -11.05 -7.18
C LEU A 311 -0.16 -9.62 -7.73
N HIS A 312 0.72 -9.11 -8.59
CA HIS A 312 0.52 -7.82 -9.27
C HIS A 312 -0.75 -7.79 -10.13
N ARG A 313 -1.24 -8.94 -10.58
CA ARG A 313 -2.45 -9.09 -11.39
C ARG A 313 -3.75 -8.89 -10.58
N LEU A 314 -3.68 -9.04 -9.26
CA LEU A 314 -4.83 -8.95 -8.34
C LEU A 314 -5.55 -7.60 -8.43
N TYR A 315 -4.87 -6.54 -8.83
CA TYR A 315 -5.41 -5.18 -8.80
C TYR A 315 -6.22 -4.79 -10.05
N TYR A 316 -5.81 -5.26 -11.25
CA TYR A 316 -6.41 -4.79 -12.51
C TYR A 316 -6.76 -5.90 -13.51
N ASP A 317 -6.20 -7.11 -13.38
CA ASP A 317 -6.41 -8.17 -14.36
C ASP A 317 -7.74 -8.91 -14.11
N LYS A 318 -8.74 -8.59 -14.93
CA LYS A 318 -10.07 -9.21 -14.91
C LYS A 318 -10.08 -10.72 -15.23
N ASN A 319 -8.98 -11.27 -15.72
CA ASN A 319 -8.86 -12.69 -16.07
C ASN A 319 -8.10 -13.50 -15.02
N TYR A 320 -7.39 -12.83 -14.10
CA TYR A 320 -6.61 -13.51 -13.08
C TYR A 320 -7.51 -14.19 -12.03
N VAL A 321 -7.35 -15.50 -11.92
CA VAL A 321 -7.93 -16.27 -10.82
C VAL A 321 -6.95 -16.24 -9.67
N TYR A 322 -7.32 -15.59 -8.58
CA TYR A 322 -6.49 -15.47 -7.39
C TYR A 322 -6.68 -16.70 -6.49
N PRO A 323 -5.64 -17.55 -6.28
CA PRO A 323 -5.79 -18.78 -5.50
C PRO A 323 -6.15 -18.54 -4.02
N GLY A 324 -5.74 -17.39 -3.47
CA GLY A 324 -6.05 -16.99 -2.09
C GLY A 324 -7.37 -16.24 -1.89
N ALA A 325 -8.22 -16.15 -2.92
CA ALA A 325 -9.47 -15.42 -2.83
C ALA A 325 -10.45 -16.02 -1.82
N ASN A 326 -11.01 -15.18 -0.96
CA ASN A 326 -12.06 -15.55 0.00
C ASN A 326 -13.49 -15.46 -0.60
N GLY A 327 -13.60 -15.48 -1.91
CA GLY A 327 -14.82 -15.19 -2.67
C GLY A 327 -14.90 -13.72 -3.00
N VAL A 328 -15.41 -13.41 -4.18
CA VAL A 328 -15.48 -12.06 -4.72
C VAL A 328 -16.91 -11.67 -4.90
N LYS A 329 -17.12 -10.48 -5.08
CA LYS A 329 -18.39 -9.81 -4.98
C LYS A 329 -18.74 -9.17 -6.28
N THR A 330 -19.99 -9.17 -6.58
CA THR A 330 -20.46 -8.54 -7.80
C THR A 330 -20.43 -7.03 -7.66
N ILE A 331 -20.21 -6.32 -8.75
CA ILE A 331 -20.18 -4.85 -8.74
C ILE A 331 -21.55 -4.25 -8.35
N ASN A 332 -22.63 -4.99 -8.49
CA ASN A 332 -23.99 -4.50 -8.20
C ASN A 332 -24.63 -5.15 -6.98
N GLY A 333 -23.82 -5.66 -6.06
CA GLY A 333 -24.31 -6.10 -4.78
C GLY A 333 -23.89 -7.48 -4.37
N GLY A 334 -23.78 -7.60 -3.09
CA GLY A 334 -23.67 -8.84 -2.40
C GLY A 334 -22.32 -9.56 -2.53
N TYR A 335 -22.16 -10.48 -1.62
CA TYR A 335 -21.02 -11.36 -1.54
C TYR A 335 -21.31 -12.64 -2.34
N ASP A 336 -20.35 -13.05 -3.17
CA ASP A 336 -20.37 -14.30 -3.92
C ASP A 336 -19.05 -15.05 -3.72
N ASN A 337 -19.06 -16.06 -2.86
CA ASN A 337 -17.90 -16.86 -2.53
C ASN A 337 -17.46 -17.83 -3.65
N SER A 338 -18.23 -17.97 -4.71
CA SER A 338 -17.83 -18.76 -5.88
C SER A 338 -16.89 -18.02 -6.83
N GLN A 339 -16.80 -16.70 -6.71
CA GLN A 339 -15.93 -15.90 -7.56
C GLN A 339 -14.54 -15.74 -6.94
N THR A 340 -13.53 -15.78 -7.81
CA THR A 340 -12.11 -15.75 -7.44
C THR A 340 -11.30 -14.71 -8.22
N LYS A 341 -11.94 -13.90 -9.05
CA LYS A 341 -11.30 -12.83 -9.84
C LYS A 341 -11.46 -11.50 -9.11
N GLU A 342 -10.39 -11.08 -8.44
CA GLU A 342 -10.42 -9.88 -7.58
C GLU A 342 -10.47 -8.58 -8.37
N TYR A 343 -9.46 -8.31 -9.20
CA TYR A 343 -9.25 -7.04 -9.91
C TYR A 343 -9.75 -5.81 -9.12
N ILE A 344 -9.36 -5.75 -7.82
CA ILE A 344 -9.99 -4.84 -6.83
C ILE A 344 -9.91 -3.36 -7.23
N PHE A 345 -8.77 -2.86 -7.70
CA PHE A 345 -8.65 -1.46 -8.10
C PHE A 345 -9.49 -1.14 -9.34
N GLN A 346 -9.63 -2.10 -10.26
CA GLN A 346 -10.54 -1.92 -11.38
C GLN A 346 -12.01 -1.92 -10.91
N ARG A 347 -12.38 -2.77 -9.92
CA ARG A 347 -13.73 -2.74 -9.33
C ARG A 347 -14.03 -1.39 -8.67
N ILE A 348 -13.09 -0.88 -7.91
CA ILE A 348 -13.22 0.44 -7.28
C ILE A 348 -13.41 1.52 -8.36
N ASN A 349 -12.63 1.51 -9.44
CA ASN A 349 -12.79 2.43 -10.56
C ASN A 349 -14.19 2.30 -11.23
N ASP A 350 -14.68 1.07 -11.38
CA ASP A 350 -16.01 0.82 -11.94
C ASP A 350 -17.11 1.41 -11.01
N TRP A 351 -17.00 1.26 -9.67
CA TRP A 351 -17.91 1.89 -8.70
C TRP A 351 -17.77 3.42 -8.64
N LEU A 352 -16.53 3.94 -8.69
CA LEU A 352 -16.30 5.39 -8.76
C LEU A 352 -16.99 5.99 -9.98
N THR A 353 -16.81 5.37 -11.14
CA THR A 353 -17.49 5.81 -12.36
C THR A 353 -19.02 5.73 -12.23
N GLN A 354 -19.53 4.68 -11.61
CA GLN A 354 -20.97 4.47 -11.39
C GLN A 354 -21.60 5.54 -10.49
N TYR A 355 -20.95 5.92 -9.40
CA TYR A 355 -21.55 6.79 -8.37
C TYR A 355 -21.15 8.26 -8.53
N PHE A 356 -19.97 8.56 -9.04
CA PHE A 356 -19.45 9.93 -9.17
C PHE A 356 -19.36 10.40 -10.63
N GLY A 357 -19.52 9.50 -11.62
CA GLY A 357 -19.28 9.80 -13.04
C GLY A 357 -17.79 9.67 -13.41
N SER A 358 -17.48 9.78 -14.71
CA SER A 358 -16.12 9.51 -15.24
C SER A 358 -15.07 10.55 -14.85
N ASN A 359 -15.46 11.76 -14.45
CA ASN A 359 -14.54 12.86 -14.11
C ASN A 359 -14.49 13.14 -12.59
N HIS A 360 -14.56 12.09 -11.77
CA HIS A 360 -14.67 12.20 -10.32
C HIS A 360 -13.41 12.75 -9.62
N GLY A 361 -12.23 12.58 -10.20
CA GLY A 361 -10.97 13.06 -9.64
C GLY A 361 -10.54 12.35 -8.34
N ILE A 362 -11.18 11.25 -7.96
CA ILE A 362 -10.75 10.39 -6.84
C ILE A 362 -9.73 9.40 -7.38
N THR A 363 -8.62 9.23 -6.67
CA THR A 363 -7.55 8.30 -7.02
C THR A 363 -7.54 7.08 -6.11
N LEU A 364 -6.59 6.17 -6.31
CA LEU A 364 -6.45 4.94 -5.53
C LEU A 364 -5.13 4.95 -4.76
N GLY A 365 -5.14 4.43 -3.55
CA GLY A 365 -3.99 4.24 -2.71
C GLY A 365 -3.95 2.88 -2.04
N LEU A 366 -2.77 2.46 -1.65
CA LEU A 366 -2.52 1.24 -0.88
C LEU A 366 -1.54 1.59 0.24
N SER A 367 -2.07 1.90 1.43
CA SER A 367 -1.26 2.40 2.55
C SER A 367 -0.63 1.31 3.40
N GLU A 368 -1.05 0.04 3.24
CA GLU A 368 -0.35 -1.12 3.80
C GLU A 368 -0.36 -2.29 2.83
N TRP A 369 0.77 -2.98 2.79
CA TRP A 369 0.97 -4.16 1.98
C TRP A 369 2.16 -4.97 2.51
N GLY A 370 2.15 -6.28 2.27
CA GLY A 370 3.27 -7.16 2.53
C GLY A 370 3.44 -8.20 1.42
N PRO A 371 4.69 -8.51 1.02
CA PRO A 371 4.97 -9.62 0.10
C PRO A 371 4.75 -10.97 0.79
N SER A 372 4.18 -11.93 0.06
CA SER A 372 3.97 -13.30 0.56
C SER A 372 5.13 -14.23 0.18
N THR A 373 6.37 -13.79 0.39
CA THR A 373 7.58 -14.56 0.10
C THR A 373 8.73 -14.15 0.99
N SER A 374 9.60 -15.09 1.33
CA SER A 374 10.85 -14.84 2.07
C SER A 374 12.08 -14.73 1.16
N ASP A 375 11.99 -15.14 -0.11
CA ASP A 375 13.10 -15.06 -1.07
C ASP A 375 13.30 -13.61 -1.55
N PRO A 376 14.49 -12.99 -1.39
CA PRO A 376 14.74 -11.60 -1.76
C PRO A 376 14.62 -11.35 -3.26
N ASN A 377 14.90 -12.32 -4.12
CA ASN A 377 14.78 -12.17 -5.58
C ASN A 377 13.32 -12.23 -6.01
N VAL A 378 12.54 -13.15 -5.47
CA VAL A 378 11.08 -13.21 -5.69
C VAL A 378 10.46 -11.92 -5.18
N ARG A 379 10.81 -11.47 -3.99
CA ARG A 379 10.31 -10.23 -3.37
C ARG A 379 10.61 -9.01 -4.22
N SER A 380 11.85 -8.86 -4.69
CA SER A 380 12.27 -7.78 -5.59
C SER A 380 11.42 -7.74 -6.86
N VAL A 381 11.19 -8.88 -7.48
CA VAL A 381 10.39 -9.02 -8.71
C VAL A 381 8.90 -8.76 -8.45
N VAL A 382 8.33 -9.25 -7.35
CA VAL A 382 6.94 -8.99 -6.95
C VAL A 382 6.72 -7.49 -6.71
N TYR A 383 7.60 -6.87 -5.91
CA TYR A 383 7.50 -5.44 -5.61
C TYR A 383 7.70 -4.58 -6.87
N GLY A 384 8.67 -4.90 -7.72
CA GLY A 384 8.89 -4.23 -9.00
C GLY A 384 7.69 -4.36 -9.96
N SER A 385 7.06 -5.54 -9.99
CA SER A 385 5.84 -5.76 -10.78
C SER A 385 4.67 -4.89 -10.30
N LEU A 386 4.54 -4.69 -8.98
CA LEU A 386 3.53 -3.80 -8.40
C LEU A 386 3.81 -2.33 -8.74
N LEU A 387 5.04 -1.86 -8.55
CA LEU A 387 5.44 -0.50 -8.91
C LEU A 387 5.13 -0.19 -10.38
N GLY A 388 5.47 -1.11 -11.28
CA GLY A 388 5.16 -0.96 -12.70
C GLY A 388 3.66 -0.97 -12.99
N THR A 389 2.92 -1.89 -12.38
CA THR A 389 1.45 -1.97 -12.53
C THR A 389 0.77 -0.70 -12.01
N PHE A 390 1.20 -0.17 -10.86
CA PHE A 390 0.63 1.03 -10.28
C PHE A 390 0.99 2.28 -11.08
N ALA A 391 2.22 2.39 -11.59
CA ALA A 391 2.61 3.45 -12.50
C ALA A 391 1.73 3.48 -13.77
N ASN A 392 1.47 2.33 -14.38
CA ASN A 392 0.65 2.21 -15.58
C ASN A 392 -0.83 2.57 -15.34
N ASN A 393 -1.32 2.44 -14.11
CA ASN A 393 -2.73 2.63 -13.76
C ASN A 393 -3.01 3.90 -12.97
N GLY A 394 -2.01 4.74 -12.69
CA GLY A 394 -2.17 6.02 -12.04
C GLY A 394 -2.58 5.93 -10.57
N VAL A 395 -2.07 4.92 -9.87
CA VAL A 395 -2.21 4.82 -8.41
C VAL A 395 -1.51 6.03 -7.76
N GLU A 396 -2.17 6.64 -6.80
CA GLU A 396 -1.70 7.88 -6.16
C GLU A 396 -0.52 7.61 -5.23
N PHE A 397 -0.67 6.64 -4.30
CA PHE A 397 0.40 6.25 -3.39
C PHE A 397 0.41 4.73 -3.13
N PHE A 398 1.60 4.25 -2.79
CA PHE A 398 1.81 2.88 -2.34
C PHE A 398 2.82 2.88 -1.20
N SER A 399 2.44 2.33 -0.03
CA SER A 399 3.21 2.41 1.20
C SER A 399 3.25 1.05 1.90
N PRO A 400 4.12 0.11 1.46
CA PRO A 400 4.26 -1.19 2.13
C PRO A 400 4.52 -1.07 3.62
N TRP A 401 3.87 -1.94 4.42
CA TRP A 401 4.13 -2.09 5.86
C TRP A 401 5.33 -3.01 6.10
N VAL A 402 5.29 -4.20 5.48
CA VAL A 402 6.42 -5.13 5.52
C VAL A 402 7.51 -4.63 4.57
N TRP A 403 8.73 -4.52 5.11
CA TRP A 403 9.87 -4.03 4.35
C TRP A 403 11.10 -4.89 4.63
N ASP A 404 11.54 -5.62 3.63
CA ASP A 404 12.57 -6.64 3.74
C ASP A 404 13.62 -6.53 2.63
N THR A 405 14.68 -7.35 2.73
CA THR A 405 15.79 -7.41 1.76
C THR A 405 15.29 -7.49 0.32
N GLY A 406 15.89 -6.68 -0.55
CA GLY A 406 15.58 -6.56 -1.97
C GLY A 406 14.59 -5.44 -2.31
N MET A 407 13.83 -4.93 -1.34
CA MET A 407 12.87 -3.86 -1.61
C MET A 407 13.54 -2.49 -1.76
N TRP A 408 14.61 -2.18 -1.01
CA TRP A 408 15.37 -0.93 -1.19
C TRP A 408 16.02 -0.85 -2.57
N GLU A 409 16.61 -1.93 -3.04
CA GLU A 409 17.21 -2.01 -4.38
C GLU A 409 16.16 -1.78 -5.49
N THR A 410 15.00 -2.39 -5.35
CA THR A 410 13.91 -2.25 -6.31
C THR A 410 13.32 -0.83 -6.28
N LEU A 411 13.09 -0.28 -5.09
CA LEU A 411 12.64 1.11 -4.92
C LEU A 411 13.62 2.08 -5.60
N HIS A 412 14.92 1.92 -5.32
CA HIS A 412 15.98 2.73 -5.91
C HIS A 412 15.96 2.68 -7.43
N LEU A 413 15.89 1.47 -8.01
CA LEU A 413 15.81 1.31 -9.47
C LEU A 413 14.63 2.08 -10.06
N TYR A 414 13.43 1.89 -9.52
CA TYR A 414 12.22 2.52 -10.07
C TYR A 414 12.21 4.04 -9.80
N SER A 415 12.34 4.44 -8.54
CA SER A 415 12.22 5.85 -8.16
C SER A 415 13.30 6.74 -8.80
N ARG A 416 14.48 6.19 -9.03
CA ARG A 416 15.62 6.96 -9.58
C ARG A 416 15.57 7.06 -11.09
N TYR A 417 15.13 6.01 -11.79
CA TYR A 417 15.29 5.90 -13.23
C TYR A 417 13.99 5.98 -14.01
N ALA A 418 12.83 5.71 -13.41
CA ALA A 418 11.55 5.95 -14.07
C ALA A 418 11.36 7.44 -14.39
N LYS A 419 10.63 7.70 -15.46
CA LYS A 419 10.31 9.05 -15.93
C LYS A 419 8.89 9.46 -15.51
N LYS A 420 8.51 10.67 -15.86
CA LYS A 420 7.26 11.32 -15.43
C LYS A 420 5.99 10.64 -15.94
N TYR A 421 6.03 10.03 -17.13
CA TYR A 421 4.84 9.46 -17.76
C TYR A 421 5.03 7.99 -18.10
N SER A 422 4.13 7.13 -17.67
CA SER A 422 4.01 5.78 -18.20
C SER A 422 3.40 5.80 -19.60
N VAL A 423 3.79 4.82 -20.42
CA VAL A 423 3.29 4.63 -21.78
C VAL A 423 2.99 3.14 -22.06
N SER A 424 2.28 2.86 -23.13
CA SER A 424 1.88 1.51 -23.48
C SER A 424 3.08 0.59 -23.70
N SER A 425 3.09 -0.57 -23.04
CA SER A 425 4.04 -1.67 -23.22
C SER A 425 3.25 -2.97 -23.23
N ILE A 426 3.33 -3.72 -24.34
CA ILE A 426 2.58 -4.96 -24.53
C ILE A 426 3.57 -6.10 -24.74
N SER A 427 3.53 -7.08 -23.86
CA SER A 427 4.35 -8.29 -23.94
C SER A 427 3.54 -9.46 -24.52
N THR A 428 4.18 -10.29 -25.34
CA THR A 428 3.60 -11.54 -25.84
C THR A 428 3.53 -12.62 -24.76
N LEU A 429 4.20 -12.43 -23.62
CA LEU A 429 4.24 -13.36 -22.50
C LEU A 429 4.15 -12.59 -21.17
N ASP A 430 3.14 -11.74 -21.01
CA ASP A 430 3.05 -10.75 -19.94
C ASP A 430 3.04 -11.34 -18.52
N ASN A 431 2.47 -12.54 -18.33
CA ASN A 431 2.48 -13.23 -17.04
C ASN A 431 3.89 -13.61 -16.57
N THR A 432 4.84 -13.77 -17.47
CA THR A 432 6.23 -14.15 -17.18
C THR A 432 7.19 -12.98 -17.38
N VAL A 433 7.03 -12.22 -18.45
CA VAL A 433 7.88 -11.08 -18.79
C VAL A 433 7.01 -9.87 -19.10
N SER A 434 7.10 -8.85 -18.30
CA SER A 434 6.38 -7.58 -18.52
C SER A 434 7.33 -6.43 -18.75
N GLY A 435 6.91 -5.48 -19.62
CA GLY A 435 7.57 -4.19 -19.79
C GLY A 435 6.78 -3.08 -19.10
N TYR A 436 7.49 -2.25 -18.36
CA TYR A 436 6.97 -1.03 -17.71
C TYR A 436 7.79 0.14 -18.21
N THR A 437 7.23 0.90 -19.13
CA THR A 437 7.97 1.96 -19.84
C THR A 437 7.51 3.32 -19.42
N THR A 438 8.47 4.20 -19.20
CA THR A 438 8.21 5.60 -18.87
C THR A 438 9.01 6.55 -19.76
N VAL A 439 8.41 7.70 -20.06
CA VAL A 439 9.03 8.79 -20.83
C VAL A 439 8.98 10.09 -20.04
N ASP A 440 9.90 11.00 -20.32
CA ASP A 440 9.85 12.35 -19.78
C ASP A 440 8.78 13.20 -20.49
N GLU A 441 8.72 14.48 -20.16
CA GLU A 441 7.69 15.38 -20.68
C GLU A 441 7.87 15.65 -22.17
N ALA A 442 9.12 15.84 -22.60
CA ALA A 442 9.48 16.09 -23.99
C ALA A 442 9.45 14.83 -24.87
N ALA A 443 9.39 13.65 -24.26
CA ALA A 443 9.52 12.34 -24.89
C ALA A 443 10.84 12.17 -25.68
N ASP A 444 11.91 12.78 -25.19
CA ASP A 444 13.28 12.64 -25.74
C ASP A 444 14.15 11.67 -24.88
N SER A 445 13.63 11.23 -23.75
CA SER A 445 14.25 10.24 -22.88
C SER A 445 13.22 9.21 -22.40
N MET A 446 13.62 7.93 -22.48
CA MET A 446 12.77 6.81 -22.11
C MET A 446 13.51 5.86 -21.18
N THR A 447 12.82 5.33 -20.18
CA THR A 447 13.29 4.19 -19.39
C THR A 447 12.35 3.02 -19.60
N VAL A 448 12.90 1.89 -20.07
CA VAL A 448 12.19 0.63 -20.22
C VAL A 448 12.59 -0.29 -19.09
N ILE A 449 11.70 -0.52 -18.13
CA ILE A 449 11.92 -1.50 -17.06
C ILE A 449 11.26 -2.80 -17.47
N ILE A 450 12.04 -3.89 -17.51
CA ILE A 450 11.57 -5.20 -17.91
C ILE A 450 11.74 -6.14 -16.72
N VAL A 451 10.67 -6.85 -16.37
CA VAL A 451 10.66 -7.81 -15.25
C VAL A 451 10.53 -9.21 -15.82
N ASN A 452 11.47 -10.10 -15.46
CA ASN A 452 11.40 -11.53 -15.75
C ASN A 452 11.01 -12.28 -14.46
N ARG A 453 9.82 -12.89 -14.46
CA ARG A 453 9.24 -13.68 -13.36
C ARG A 453 9.51 -15.17 -13.47
N ASP A 454 10.24 -15.60 -14.48
CA ASP A 454 10.64 -17.01 -14.58
C ASP A 454 11.63 -17.34 -13.45
N MET A 455 11.31 -18.35 -12.66
CA MET A 455 12.14 -18.71 -11.50
C MET A 455 13.46 -19.40 -11.90
N ASN A 456 13.49 -20.03 -13.05
CA ASN A 456 14.56 -20.96 -13.39
C ASN A 456 15.29 -20.62 -14.71
N SER A 457 14.68 -19.78 -15.57
CA SER A 457 15.18 -19.60 -16.93
C SER A 457 15.38 -18.13 -17.27
N ALA A 458 16.51 -17.85 -17.89
CA ALA A 458 16.72 -16.59 -18.59
C ALA A 458 15.76 -16.50 -19.80
N ARG A 459 15.34 -15.28 -20.15
CA ARG A 459 14.45 -15.01 -21.26
C ARG A 459 15.10 -14.05 -22.27
N ASN A 460 15.10 -14.46 -23.53
CA ASN A 460 15.49 -13.59 -24.64
C ASN A 460 14.28 -12.76 -25.07
N VAL A 461 14.42 -11.45 -25.03
CA VAL A 461 13.35 -10.50 -25.30
C VAL A 461 13.73 -9.57 -26.42
N THR A 462 12.87 -9.46 -27.43
CA THR A 462 12.95 -8.44 -28.47
C THR A 462 12.05 -7.28 -28.09
N VAL A 463 12.60 -6.07 -28.01
CA VAL A 463 11.84 -4.86 -27.71
C VAL A 463 11.75 -3.99 -28.96
N ASN A 464 10.53 -3.60 -29.33
CA ASN A 464 10.25 -2.73 -30.47
C ASN A 464 9.66 -1.41 -29.98
N LEU A 465 10.21 -0.28 -30.44
CA LEU A 465 9.82 1.07 -30.05
C LEU A 465 8.99 1.71 -31.17
N LEU A 466 7.78 2.14 -30.82
CA LEU A 466 6.87 2.89 -31.68
C LEU A 466 6.64 4.30 -31.10
N GLY A 467 6.66 5.30 -31.96
CA GLY A 467 6.45 6.68 -31.53
C GLY A 467 7.55 7.27 -30.64
N PHE A 468 8.72 6.61 -30.60
CA PHE A 468 9.95 7.08 -29.97
C PHE A 468 11.13 6.74 -30.87
N PHE A 469 11.95 7.74 -31.15
CA PHE A 469 13.11 7.57 -32.04
C PHE A 469 14.38 7.67 -31.22
N VAL A 470 15.24 6.67 -31.36
CA VAL A 470 16.55 6.62 -30.72
C VAL A 470 17.61 6.36 -31.80
N THR A 471 18.71 7.06 -31.73
CA THR A 471 19.85 6.82 -32.61
C THR A 471 20.45 5.44 -32.37
N ASN A 472 20.91 4.77 -33.46
CA ASN A 472 21.59 3.49 -33.30
C ASN A 472 22.82 3.63 -32.40
N GLY A 473 22.99 2.75 -31.45
CA GLY A 473 24.10 2.82 -30.48
C GLY A 473 23.96 1.88 -29.30
N ASN A 474 24.90 1.96 -28.38
CA ASN A 474 24.87 1.21 -27.13
C ASN A 474 24.26 2.06 -26.01
N PHE A 475 23.29 1.52 -25.28
CA PHE A 475 22.59 2.18 -24.20
C PHE A 475 22.79 1.42 -22.90
N THR A 476 22.87 2.19 -21.81
CA THR A 476 23.06 1.66 -20.47
C THR A 476 21.88 0.78 -20.03
N THR A 477 22.22 -0.35 -19.44
CA THR A 477 21.26 -1.18 -18.71
C THR A 477 21.67 -1.32 -17.24
N LEU A 478 20.66 -1.38 -16.36
CA LEU A 478 20.82 -1.57 -14.93
C LEU A 478 20.01 -2.81 -14.55
N GLU A 479 20.68 -3.83 -14.03
CA GLU A 479 20.06 -5.13 -13.73
C GLU A 479 20.08 -5.42 -12.23
N LEU A 480 18.95 -5.82 -11.68
CA LEU A 480 18.82 -6.47 -10.38
C LEU A 480 18.53 -7.95 -10.58
N SER A 481 19.42 -8.80 -10.10
CA SER A 481 19.27 -10.25 -10.12
C SER A 481 20.23 -10.89 -9.13
N SER A 482 19.90 -12.08 -8.66
CA SER A 482 20.74 -12.86 -7.73
C SER A 482 21.10 -12.09 -6.45
N LEU A 483 20.08 -11.45 -5.86
CA LEU A 483 20.23 -10.73 -4.59
C LEU A 483 20.53 -11.72 -3.45
N PRO A 484 21.46 -11.40 -2.55
CA PRO A 484 21.71 -12.21 -1.36
C PRO A 484 20.57 -12.06 -0.33
N VAL A 485 20.58 -12.88 0.70
CA VAL A 485 19.60 -12.82 1.81
C VAL A 485 19.81 -11.61 2.73
N THR A 486 20.98 -10.96 2.65
CA THR A 486 21.30 -9.74 3.42
C THR A 486 21.10 -8.51 2.56
N GLU A 487 20.66 -7.41 3.19
CA GLU A 487 20.44 -6.13 2.49
C GLU A 487 21.75 -5.62 1.86
N THR A 488 21.64 -5.20 0.60
CA THR A 488 22.76 -4.71 -0.21
C THR A 488 22.71 -3.21 -0.46
N PHE A 489 21.53 -2.60 -0.35
CA PHE A 489 21.38 -1.17 -0.59
C PHE A 489 22.01 -0.36 0.55
N VAL A 490 23.00 0.45 0.24
CA VAL A 490 23.67 1.37 1.18
C VAL A 490 23.46 2.83 0.73
N SER A 491 23.61 3.10 -0.56
CA SER A 491 23.45 4.43 -1.15
C SER A 491 23.26 4.34 -2.67
N HIS A 492 22.98 5.48 -3.30
CA HIS A 492 22.92 5.56 -4.76
C HIS A 492 24.17 5.02 -5.48
N ASN A 493 25.36 5.18 -4.88
CA ASN A 493 26.63 4.74 -5.47
C ASN A 493 27.12 3.39 -4.92
N ASN A 494 26.42 2.80 -3.95
CA ASN A 494 26.76 1.51 -3.35
C ASN A 494 25.48 0.68 -3.18
N ASN A 495 25.19 -0.15 -4.18
CA ASN A 495 23.98 -0.94 -4.32
C ASN A 495 24.23 -2.15 -5.24
N ALA A 496 23.24 -3.01 -5.42
CA ALA A 496 23.38 -4.25 -6.18
C ALA A 496 23.13 -4.11 -7.70
N LEU A 497 22.92 -2.91 -8.22
CA LEU A 497 22.68 -2.70 -9.66
C LEU A 497 23.91 -3.09 -10.49
N LYS A 498 23.71 -4.05 -11.39
CA LYS A 498 24.73 -4.47 -12.37
C LYS A 498 24.65 -3.57 -13.60
N LEU A 499 25.72 -2.85 -13.88
CA LEU A 499 25.82 -1.95 -15.04
C LEU A 499 26.30 -2.73 -16.26
N ASN A 500 25.47 -2.70 -17.33
CA ASN A 500 25.77 -3.30 -18.63
C ASN A 500 25.30 -2.38 -19.76
N SER A 501 25.31 -2.86 -21.00
CA SER A 501 24.78 -2.13 -22.15
C SER A 501 24.04 -3.05 -23.13
N VAL A 502 23.14 -2.45 -23.92
CA VAL A 502 22.43 -3.10 -25.00
C VAL A 502 22.55 -2.27 -26.29
N ALA A 503 22.78 -2.95 -27.42
CA ALA A 503 22.80 -2.30 -28.72
C ALA A 503 21.36 -2.10 -29.24
N VAL A 504 21.04 -0.85 -29.60
CA VAL A 504 19.78 -0.49 -30.24
C VAL A 504 20.03 -0.20 -31.71
N SER A 505 19.22 -0.77 -32.59
CA SER A 505 19.25 -0.53 -34.02
C SER A 505 17.84 -0.52 -34.58
N SER A 506 17.55 0.45 -35.48
CA SER A 506 16.24 0.56 -36.13
C SER A 506 15.07 0.58 -35.12
N ASN A 507 15.20 1.33 -34.02
CA ASN A 507 14.22 1.40 -32.93
C ASN A 507 13.86 0.03 -32.31
N SER A 508 14.81 -0.89 -32.28
CA SER A 508 14.63 -2.21 -31.67
C SER A 508 15.91 -2.68 -30.99
N PHE A 509 15.77 -3.55 -30.00
CA PHE A 509 16.90 -4.20 -29.34
C PHE A 509 16.53 -5.59 -28.84
N ASN A 510 17.55 -6.44 -28.70
CA ASN A 510 17.43 -7.75 -28.09
C ASN A 510 18.19 -7.76 -26.76
N ILE A 511 17.57 -8.29 -25.74
CA ILE A 511 18.17 -8.38 -24.41
C ILE A 511 17.87 -9.75 -23.79
N THR A 512 18.86 -10.31 -23.11
CA THR A 512 18.68 -11.52 -22.28
C THR A 512 18.48 -11.11 -20.83
N LEU A 513 17.38 -11.51 -20.26
CA LEU A 513 16.99 -11.22 -18.86
C LEU A 513 17.25 -12.47 -18.03
N PRO A 514 18.09 -12.42 -16.98
CA PRO A 514 18.23 -13.55 -16.05
C PRO A 514 16.88 -13.99 -15.45
N ALA A 515 16.83 -15.20 -14.93
CA ALA A 515 15.73 -15.63 -14.08
C ALA A 515 15.56 -14.67 -12.88
N LEU A 516 14.32 -14.43 -12.45
CA LEU A 516 13.99 -13.54 -11.32
C LEU A 516 14.78 -12.22 -11.36
N SER A 517 14.60 -11.45 -12.44
CA SER A 517 15.33 -10.18 -12.62
C SER A 517 14.43 -9.01 -12.96
N THR A 518 14.92 -7.83 -12.62
CA THR A 518 14.37 -6.53 -13.05
C THR A 518 15.49 -5.74 -13.75
N THR A 519 15.28 -5.37 -15.00
CA THR A 519 16.28 -4.66 -15.81
C THR A 519 15.73 -3.36 -16.36
N ALA A 520 16.40 -2.24 -16.09
CA ALA A 520 16.09 -0.95 -16.71
C ALA A 520 17.03 -0.71 -17.89
N VAL A 521 16.48 -0.29 -19.03
CA VAL A 521 17.19 0.19 -20.22
C VAL A 521 16.97 1.69 -20.33
N LEU A 522 18.05 2.47 -20.36
CA LEU A 522 18.02 3.94 -20.35
C LEU A 522 18.27 4.44 -21.79
N LEU A 523 17.22 4.91 -22.46
CA LEU A 523 17.25 5.41 -23.84
C LEU A 523 17.21 6.95 -23.86
N LYS A 524 18.05 7.58 -24.68
CA LYS A 524 18.09 9.01 -24.84
C LYS A 524 18.46 9.42 -26.28
#